data_525df37c96bde003773c2eccff7add96
#
_entry.id   525df37c96bde003773c2eccff7add96
#
_cell.length_a   1.000
_cell.length_b   1.000
_cell.length_c   1.000
_cell.angle_alpha   90.00
_cell.angle_beta   90.00
_cell.angle_gamma   90.00
#
_symmetry.space_group_name_H-M   'P 1'
#
loop_
_entity.id
_entity.type
_entity.pdbx_description
1 polymer ?
#
loop_
_entity_poly.entity_id
_entity_poly.type
_entity_poly.pdbx_seq_one_letter_code
_entity_poly.pdbx_strand_id
1 'polypeptide(L)'
;MKKALYLLNLTLFLILITFNQVYSQNVAINTTGNAPDVSAMLDIVSSNKGLLLPRVSLTSTTDAATIVSPATSLLVYNTNTGLTGDNADGVGYYYNAGTSGSPSWTKLAPVGLRWDDLRVTLDKGSNAASLEYLTGSSGPQIWYFRNNEGVEAMSFTVQLPHGWKEGSTIHPHLHWLPKSTATGNVEWNFEYSWANYDAVTPEVFPAITTSTVTSTGPFTAKAHSITSLTAGNTGIDGTGKKISSILICRIWRNSSNSNDTYSADAGVLFMDFHIQIDGYGSHQEYIK
;
A
#
# COMPACT_ATOMS: atom_id res chain seq x y z
N MET A 1 22.17 42.81 -71.39
CA MET A 1 20.84 42.25 -71.02
C MET A 1 20.93 40.89 -70.40
N LYS A 2 21.57 39.84 -70.93
CA LYS A 2 21.61 38.50 -70.37
C LYS A 2 22.18 38.43 -68.94
N LYS A 3 23.32 39.11 -68.61
CA LYS A 3 23.90 39.15 -67.27
C LYS A 3 23.02 39.82 -66.22
N ALA A 4 22.27 40.88 -66.60
CA ALA A 4 21.32 41.50 -65.68
C ALA A 4 20.13 40.59 -65.33
N LEU A 5 19.68 39.83 -66.34
CA LEU A 5 18.60 38.83 -66.10
C LEU A 5 19.02 37.67 -65.21
N TYR A 6 20.28 37.18 -65.31
CA TYR A 6 20.85 36.18 -64.48
C TYR A 6 20.98 36.68 -63.01
N LEU A 7 21.46 37.89 -62.81
CA LEU A 7 21.57 38.49 -61.49
C LEU A 7 20.15 38.67 -60.85
N LEU A 8 19.17 39.10 -61.58
CA LEU A 8 17.83 39.29 -61.12
C LEU A 8 17.18 37.95 -60.71
N ASN A 9 17.37 36.87 -61.49
CA ASN A 9 16.86 35.56 -61.18
C ASN A 9 17.59 34.93 -59.96
N LEU A 10 18.91 35.15 -59.83
CA LEU A 10 19.69 34.67 -58.69
C LEU A 10 19.27 35.39 -57.40
N THR A 11 19.04 36.71 -57.46
CA THR A 11 18.56 37.49 -56.30
C THR A 11 17.15 37.09 -55.90
N LEU A 12 16.25 36.86 -56.86
CA LEU A 12 14.89 36.41 -56.60
C LEU A 12 14.87 34.99 -55.99
N PHE A 13 15.77 34.11 -56.45
CA PHE A 13 15.95 32.75 -55.88
C PHE A 13 16.52 32.82 -54.47
N LEU A 14 17.50 33.69 -54.19
CA LEU A 14 18.00 33.90 -52.82
C LEU A 14 16.94 34.46 -51.87
N ILE A 15 16.12 35.42 -52.33
CA ILE A 15 15.03 36.02 -51.57
C ILE A 15 13.96 34.94 -51.22
N LEU A 16 13.62 34.06 -52.17
CA LEU A 16 12.68 32.96 -51.93
C LEU A 16 13.17 31.94 -50.88
N ILE A 17 14.49 31.75 -50.77
CA ILE A 17 15.06 30.84 -49.76
C ILE A 17 15.05 31.47 -48.36
N THR A 18 15.15 32.80 -48.24
CA THR A 18 15.24 33.48 -46.94
C THR A 18 13.89 33.66 -46.21
N PHE A 19 12.75 33.47 -46.92
CA PHE A 19 11.43 33.65 -46.34
C PHE A 19 10.78 32.39 -45.77
N ASN A 20 11.45 31.23 -45.82
CA ASN A 20 10.96 30.03 -45.14
C ASN A 20 11.31 30.06 -43.65
N GLN A 21 10.60 30.86 -42.87
CA GLN A 21 10.56 30.73 -41.43
C GLN A 21 9.71 29.50 -41.11
N VAL A 22 10.32 28.37 -40.94
CA VAL A 22 9.64 27.16 -40.44
C VAL A 22 9.44 27.32 -38.93
N TYR A 23 8.33 27.88 -38.53
CA TYR A 23 7.88 27.80 -37.15
C TYR A 23 7.28 26.41 -36.93
N SER A 24 8.05 25.49 -36.33
CA SER A 24 7.47 24.26 -35.79
C SER A 24 6.77 24.61 -34.49
N GLN A 25 5.45 24.74 -34.50
CA GLN A 25 4.67 25.01 -33.29
C GLN A 25 4.37 23.74 -32.51
N ASN A 26 4.27 22.61 -33.22
CA ASN A 26 4.06 21.29 -32.66
C ASN A 26 4.62 20.21 -33.60
N VAL A 27 4.86 19.00 -33.05
CA VAL A 27 5.50 17.89 -33.77
C VAL A 27 4.56 16.70 -33.83
N ALA A 28 4.33 16.20 -35.06
CA ALA A 28 3.66 14.92 -35.27
C ALA A 28 4.68 13.86 -35.72
N ILE A 29 4.59 12.68 -35.13
CA ILE A 29 5.31 11.46 -35.54
C ILE A 29 4.25 10.44 -35.95
N ASN A 30 4.03 10.25 -37.23
CA ASN A 30 3.07 9.28 -37.78
C ASN A 30 3.52 8.76 -39.12
N THR A 31 2.84 7.75 -39.65
CA THR A 31 3.14 7.17 -40.96
C THR A 31 2.32 7.81 -42.11
N THR A 32 1.39 8.68 -41.82
CA THR A 32 0.43 9.24 -42.78
C THR A 32 0.77 10.69 -43.19
N GLY A 33 1.67 11.35 -42.47
CA GLY A 33 1.99 12.77 -42.67
C GLY A 33 0.91 13.72 -42.15
N ASN A 34 -0.02 13.25 -41.33
CA ASN A 34 -1.05 14.10 -40.74
C ASN A 34 -0.45 15.11 -39.76
N ALA A 35 -1.05 16.29 -39.71
CA ALA A 35 -0.73 17.30 -38.70
C ALA A 35 -1.02 16.73 -37.27
N PRO A 36 -0.28 17.21 -36.24
CA PRO A 36 -0.57 16.84 -34.85
C PRO A 36 -1.93 17.39 -34.42
N ASP A 37 -2.51 16.75 -33.36
CA ASP A 37 -3.68 17.32 -32.70
C ASP A 37 -3.39 18.73 -32.21
N VAL A 38 -4.35 19.64 -32.37
CA VAL A 38 -4.19 21.07 -32.03
C VAL A 38 -3.89 21.34 -30.56
N SER A 39 -4.20 20.41 -29.69
CA SER A 39 -3.93 20.47 -28.24
C SER A 39 -2.55 19.88 -27.85
N ALA A 40 -1.84 19.25 -28.80
CA ALA A 40 -0.58 18.56 -28.53
C ALA A 40 0.64 19.32 -29.07
N MET A 41 1.68 19.47 -28.26
CA MET A 41 3.00 19.89 -28.71
C MET A 41 3.79 18.76 -29.36
N LEU A 42 3.54 17.51 -28.93
CA LEU A 42 4.05 16.28 -29.52
C LEU A 42 2.90 15.29 -29.64
N ASP A 43 2.62 14.86 -30.87
CA ASP A 43 1.59 13.88 -31.20
C ASP A 43 2.24 12.66 -31.87
N ILE A 44 2.15 11.47 -31.26
CA ILE A 44 2.75 10.23 -31.77
C ILE A 44 1.66 9.23 -32.07
N VAL A 45 1.42 8.95 -33.36
CA VAL A 45 0.38 8.01 -33.81
C VAL A 45 1.01 6.82 -34.49
N SER A 46 0.79 5.63 -33.95
CA SER A 46 1.23 4.36 -34.54
C SER A 46 0.29 3.24 -34.12
N SER A 47 0.04 2.28 -35.03
CA SER A 47 -0.73 1.07 -34.72
C SER A 47 0.13 -0.08 -34.15
N ASN A 48 1.46 0.01 -34.23
CA ASN A 48 2.37 -1.10 -33.88
C ASN A 48 3.72 -0.66 -33.28
N LYS A 49 3.88 0.62 -32.94
CA LYS A 49 5.09 1.16 -32.30
C LYS A 49 4.69 2.01 -31.10
N GLY A 50 5.55 2.05 -30.07
CA GLY A 50 5.39 2.86 -28.88
C GLY A 50 6.47 3.91 -28.71
N LEU A 51 6.38 4.66 -27.63
CA LEU A 51 7.41 5.62 -27.19
C LEU A 51 8.34 4.96 -26.19
N LEU A 52 9.66 4.98 -26.47
CA LEU A 52 10.67 4.66 -25.48
C LEU A 52 11.18 5.96 -24.83
N LEU A 53 10.89 6.10 -23.55
CA LEU A 53 11.43 7.19 -22.74
C LEU A 53 12.91 6.93 -22.41
N PRO A 54 13.68 7.98 -22.04
CA PRO A 54 15.05 7.82 -21.53
C PRO A 54 15.09 6.79 -20.40
N ARG A 55 15.99 5.81 -20.52
CA ARG A 55 16.22 4.76 -19.54
C ARG A 55 17.39 5.12 -18.67
N VAL A 56 17.16 5.25 -17.37
CA VAL A 56 18.14 5.68 -16.36
C VAL A 56 18.17 4.70 -15.20
N SER A 57 19.24 4.69 -14.44
CA SER A 57 19.37 3.88 -13.22
C SER A 57 19.37 4.81 -12.01
N LEU A 58 18.18 5.14 -11.48
CA LEU A 58 18.06 5.98 -10.29
C LEU A 58 18.64 5.25 -9.08
N THR A 59 19.38 5.94 -8.25
CA THR A 59 20.03 5.38 -7.04
C THR A 59 19.16 5.46 -5.81
N SER A 60 18.24 6.43 -5.77
CA SER A 60 17.26 6.64 -4.68
C SER A 60 16.04 7.41 -5.19
N THR A 61 15.00 7.51 -4.37
CA THR A 61 13.83 8.36 -4.65
C THR A 61 14.15 9.85 -4.64
N THR A 62 15.30 10.25 -4.10
CA THR A 62 15.78 11.63 -4.06
C THR A 62 17.02 11.85 -4.93
N ASP A 63 17.30 10.95 -5.87
CA ASP A 63 18.48 11.00 -6.73
C ASP A 63 18.52 12.31 -7.55
N ALA A 64 19.56 13.11 -7.30
CA ALA A 64 19.85 14.35 -8.02
C ALA A 64 21.15 14.25 -8.85
N ALA A 65 21.81 13.08 -8.86
CA ALA A 65 23.10 12.85 -9.52
C ALA A 65 22.94 12.19 -10.90
N THR A 66 22.06 11.21 -11.02
CA THR A 66 21.79 10.51 -12.29
C THR A 66 21.26 11.48 -13.36
N ILE A 67 20.36 12.37 -12.96
CA ILE A 67 19.89 13.50 -13.79
C ILE A 67 20.11 14.77 -12.98
N VAL A 68 21.00 15.60 -13.45
CA VAL A 68 21.33 16.87 -12.78
C VAL A 68 20.18 17.86 -12.94
N SER A 69 19.70 18.41 -11.82
CA SER A 69 18.59 19.38 -11.78
C SER A 69 17.35 18.93 -12.57
N PRO A 70 16.80 17.74 -12.28
CA PRO A 70 15.68 17.20 -13.05
C PRO A 70 14.45 18.12 -12.90
N ALA A 71 13.84 18.49 -14.01
CA ALA A 71 12.64 19.31 -13.97
C ALA A 71 11.49 18.61 -13.25
N THR A 72 10.62 19.38 -12.61
CA THR A 72 9.34 18.86 -12.09
C THR A 72 8.55 18.23 -13.23
N SER A 73 7.92 17.09 -12.99
CA SER A 73 7.18 16.28 -13.97
C SER A 73 8.04 15.62 -15.05
N LEU A 74 9.38 15.67 -14.94
CA LEU A 74 10.25 14.95 -15.88
C LEU A 74 9.98 13.44 -15.77
N LEU A 75 9.66 12.80 -16.90
CA LEU A 75 9.28 11.40 -17.01
C LEU A 75 10.45 10.55 -17.55
N VAL A 76 10.78 9.47 -16.89
CA VAL A 76 11.86 8.53 -17.24
C VAL A 76 11.44 7.09 -17.01
N TYR A 77 12.19 6.15 -17.57
CA TYR A 77 12.10 4.74 -17.24
C TYR A 77 13.29 4.32 -16.36
N ASN A 78 13.03 3.99 -15.08
CA ASN A 78 14.07 3.51 -14.17
C ASN A 78 14.41 2.04 -14.44
N THR A 79 15.70 1.71 -14.53
CA THR A 79 16.19 0.35 -14.75
C THR A 79 16.79 -0.30 -13.49
N ASN A 80 16.90 0.43 -12.37
CA ASN A 80 17.41 -0.09 -11.11
C ASN A 80 16.37 -0.98 -10.44
N THR A 81 16.65 -2.28 -10.32
CA THR A 81 15.78 -3.27 -9.65
C THR A 81 15.77 -3.11 -8.13
N GLY A 82 16.80 -2.49 -7.56
CA GLY A 82 16.97 -2.28 -6.12
C GLY A 82 16.43 -0.94 -5.61
N LEU A 83 15.79 -0.13 -6.46
CA LEU A 83 15.20 1.12 -6.01
C LEU A 83 14.00 0.84 -5.09
N THR A 84 14.10 1.30 -3.84
CA THR A 84 13.07 1.14 -2.82
C THR A 84 12.77 2.47 -2.15
N GLY A 85 11.62 2.59 -1.52
CA GLY A 85 11.17 3.77 -0.78
C GLY A 85 9.69 4.00 -0.95
N ASP A 86 9.16 5.00 -0.24
CA ASP A 86 7.79 5.43 -0.40
C ASP A 86 7.54 5.84 -1.85
N ASN A 87 6.49 5.30 -2.46
CA ASN A 87 6.14 5.51 -3.86
C ASN A 87 7.19 5.04 -4.89
N ALA A 88 8.10 4.15 -4.50
CA ALA A 88 9.09 3.55 -5.39
C ALA A 88 9.12 2.02 -5.21
N ASP A 89 9.26 1.31 -6.34
CA ASP A 89 9.36 -0.15 -6.37
C ASP A 89 10.07 -0.59 -7.66
N GLY A 90 11.40 -0.70 -7.58
CA GLY A 90 12.25 -1.24 -8.63
C GLY A 90 12.09 -0.59 -10.02
N VAL A 91 12.06 -1.41 -11.03
CA VAL A 91 11.97 -1.01 -12.45
C VAL A 91 10.60 -0.46 -12.80
N GLY A 92 10.57 0.57 -13.65
CA GLY A 92 9.31 1.13 -14.16
C GLY A 92 9.41 2.58 -14.60
N TYR A 93 8.27 3.16 -14.95
CA TYR A 93 8.17 4.58 -15.27
C TYR A 93 8.13 5.40 -13.99
N TYR A 94 8.93 6.47 -13.95
CA TYR A 94 9.00 7.41 -12.83
C TYR A 94 8.92 8.84 -13.33
N TYR A 95 8.35 9.71 -12.51
CA TYR A 95 8.39 11.14 -12.74
C TYR A 95 8.93 11.87 -11.51
N ASN A 96 9.54 13.02 -11.73
CA ASN A 96 9.97 13.86 -10.62
C ASN A 96 8.75 14.65 -10.08
N ALA A 97 8.22 14.25 -8.94
CA ALA A 97 7.16 14.96 -8.22
C ALA A 97 7.68 16.18 -7.43
N GLY A 98 9.01 16.23 -7.20
CA GLY A 98 9.69 17.31 -6.49
C GLY A 98 10.11 18.46 -7.41
N THR A 99 11.04 19.26 -6.90
CA THR A 99 11.66 20.36 -7.66
C THR A 99 13.02 19.94 -8.23
N SER A 100 13.62 20.77 -9.08
CA SER A 100 14.97 20.52 -9.62
C SER A 100 16.07 20.51 -8.54
N GLY A 101 15.89 21.26 -7.45
CA GLY A 101 16.83 21.28 -6.31
C GLY A 101 16.54 20.26 -5.23
N SER A 102 15.34 19.65 -5.23
CA SER A 102 14.91 18.62 -4.28
C SER A 102 14.05 17.61 -5.03
N PRO A 103 14.65 16.70 -5.79
CA PRO A 103 13.91 15.70 -6.55
C PRO A 103 13.14 14.73 -5.65
N SER A 104 11.99 14.26 -6.15
CA SER A 104 11.18 13.23 -5.52
C SER A 104 10.66 12.29 -6.62
N TRP A 105 11.42 11.23 -6.89
CA TRP A 105 11.09 10.28 -7.95
C TRP A 105 9.97 9.35 -7.48
N THR A 106 8.82 9.51 -8.11
CA THR A 106 7.61 8.76 -7.81
C THR A 106 7.30 7.84 -8.99
N LYS A 107 7.03 6.57 -8.70
CA LYS A 107 6.67 5.59 -9.72
C LYS A 107 5.32 5.93 -10.33
N LEU A 108 5.26 5.98 -11.65
CA LEU A 108 4.00 6.02 -12.38
C LEU A 108 3.46 4.59 -12.46
N ALA A 109 2.82 4.15 -11.40
CA ALA A 109 2.21 2.83 -11.32
C ALA A 109 0.70 2.96 -11.27
N PRO A 110 -0.04 1.99 -11.81
CA PRO A 110 -1.51 2.00 -11.70
C PRO A 110 -1.99 1.99 -10.26
N VAL A 111 -1.30 1.27 -9.39
CA VAL A 111 -1.37 1.34 -7.91
C VAL A 111 -0.01 0.88 -7.41
N GLY A 112 0.74 1.76 -6.75
CA GLY A 112 1.98 1.37 -6.06
C GLY A 112 1.66 0.38 -4.94
N LEU A 113 2.66 -0.45 -4.62
CA LEU A 113 2.60 -1.26 -3.41
C LEU A 113 2.37 -0.32 -2.22
N ARG A 114 1.28 -0.48 -1.51
CA ARG A 114 0.96 0.32 -0.33
C ARG A 114 0.51 -0.58 0.81
N TRP A 115 0.67 -0.11 2.01
CA TRP A 115 0.10 -0.72 3.20
C TRP A 115 -1.27 -0.11 3.49
N ASP A 116 -2.18 -0.94 4.00
CA ASP A 116 -3.53 -0.53 4.41
C ASP A 116 -3.95 -1.35 5.63
N ASP A 117 -4.89 -0.83 6.41
CA ASP A 117 -5.41 -1.48 7.61
C ASP A 117 -6.76 -2.13 7.31
N LEU A 118 -6.80 -3.45 7.40
CA LEU A 118 -8.04 -4.22 7.34
C LEU A 118 -8.62 -4.34 8.74
N ARG A 119 -9.44 -3.37 9.11
CA ARG A 119 -10.11 -3.33 10.42
C ARG A 119 -11.22 -4.35 10.52
N VAL A 120 -11.30 -5.05 11.66
CA VAL A 120 -12.32 -6.08 11.91
C VAL A 120 -13.13 -5.78 13.15
N THR A 121 -14.38 -6.25 13.14
CA THR A 121 -15.29 -6.17 14.29
C THR A 121 -15.19 -7.47 15.09
N LEU A 122 -15.10 -7.33 16.41
CA LEU A 122 -15.10 -8.47 17.33
C LEU A 122 -16.53 -8.87 17.67
N ASP A 123 -16.82 -10.15 17.59
CA ASP A 123 -18.10 -10.73 17.91
C ASP A 123 -18.12 -11.38 19.29
N LYS A 124 -19.24 -11.28 19.99
CA LYS A 124 -19.42 -11.89 21.30
C LYS A 124 -19.58 -13.40 21.18
N GLY A 125 -18.64 -14.15 21.77
CA GLY A 125 -18.74 -15.61 21.96
C GLY A 125 -19.27 -15.99 23.34
N SER A 126 -19.24 -17.29 23.66
CA SER A 126 -19.38 -17.79 25.02
C SER A 126 -18.16 -17.35 25.85
N ASN A 127 -18.39 -16.93 27.09
CA ASN A 127 -17.36 -16.38 27.97
C ASN A 127 -16.62 -15.17 27.34
N ALA A 128 -17.41 -14.24 26.79
CA ALA A 128 -16.87 -13.05 26.17
C ALA A 128 -16.46 -12.00 27.20
N ALA A 129 -15.56 -11.10 26.77
CA ALA A 129 -15.24 -9.87 27.48
C ALA A 129 -16.51 -9.08 27.85
N SER A 130 -16.44 -8.25 28.88
CA SER A 130 -17.55 -7.44 29.36
C SER A 130 -17.62 -6.11 28.60
N LEU A 131 -18.82 -5.72 28.17
CA LEU A 131 -19.04 -4.41 27.55
C LEU A 131 -19.25 -3.38 28.66
N GLU A 132 -18.32 -2.46 28.80
CA GLU A 132 -18.34 -1.44 29.85
C GLU A 132 -18.11 -0.03 29.31
N TYR A 133 -18.55 0.97 30.05
CA TYR A 133 -18.26 2.36 29.70
C TYR A 133 -16.77 2.68 29.82
N LEU A 134 -16.24 3.41 28.85
CA LEU A 134 -14.85 3.86 28.86
C LEU A 134 -14.56 4.72 30.11
N THR A 135 -15.52 5.55 30.52
CA THR A 135 -15.44 6.37 31.72
C THR A 135 -16.82 6.53 32.35
N GLY A 136 -16.87 6.53 33.69
CA GLY A 136 -18.13 6.79 34.42
C GLY A 136 -19.18 5.71 34.17
N SER A 137 -20.46 6.13 34.12
CA SER A 137 -21.63 5.27 34.02
C SER A 137 -22.48 5.51 32.74
N SER A 138 -21.94 6.27 31.78
CA SER A 138 -22.59 6.58 30.50
C SER A 138 -21.57 6.94 29.44
N GLY A 139 -21.94 6.87 28.14
CA GLY A 139 -21.09 7.25 27.02
C GLY A 139 -20.58 6.05 26.21
N PRO A 140 -19.46 6.19 25.50
CA PRO A 140 -18.89 5.11 24.70
C PRO A 140 -18.54 3.88 25.53
N GLN A 141 -18.81 2.70 24.97
CA GLN A 141 -18.49 1.42 25.58
C GLN A 141 -17.43 0.69 24.77
N ILE A 142 -16.59 -0.09 25.47
CA ILE A 142 -15.57 -0.97 24.89
C ILE A 142 -15.60 -2.33 25.59
N TRP A 143 -15.01 -3.33 24.96
CA TRP A 143 -14.91 -4.67 25.53
C TRP A 143 -13.73 -4.76 26.49
N TYR A 144 -13.99 -5.03 27.79
CA TYR A 144 -12.96 -5.28 28.79
C TYR A 144 -12.80 -6.78 29.04
N PHE A 145 -11.59 -7.26 28.86
CA PHE A 145 -11.12 -8.57 29.29
C PHE A 145 -10.69 -8.44 30.76
N ARG A 146 -11.44 -9.09 31.63
CA ARG A 146 -11.34 -8.90 33.08
C ARG A 146 -10.17 -9.68 33.67
N ASN A 147 -9.57 -9.17 34.72
CA ASN A 147 -8.39 -9.76 35.35
C ASN A 147 -8.68 -10.93 36.29
N ASN A 148 -9.92 -11.25 36.59
CA ASN A 148 -10.33 -12.26 37.58
C ASN A 148 -11.30 -13.30 37.05
N GLU A 149 -11.50 -13.38 35.75
CA GLU A 149 -12.48 -14.27 35.11
C GLU A 149 -11.86 -15.49 34.40
N GLY A 150 -10.52 -15.64 34.50
CA GLY A 150 -9.80 -16.69 33.76
C GLY A 150 -9.76 -16.40 32.27
N VAL A 151 -10.25 -17.33 31.45
CA VAL A 151 -10.25 -17.17 29.99
C VAL A 151 -11.48 -16.43 29.53
N GLU A 152 -11.31 -15.25 28.99
CA GLU A 152 -12.32 -14.52 28.23
C GLU A 152 -11.88 -14.42 26.77
N ALA A 153 -12.82 -14.61 25.82
CA ALA A 153 -12.51 -14.70 24.41
C ALA A 153 -13.53 -14.00 23.52
N MET A 154 -13.09 -13.47 22.39
CA MET A 154 -13.93 -12.94 21.33
C MET A 154 -13.51 -13.52 19.99
N SER A 155 -14.49 -13.83 19.15
CA SER A 155 -14.27 -14.40 17.82
C SER A 155 -14.56 -13.37 16.73
N PHE A 156 -14.01 -13.57 15.55
CA PHE A 156 -14.27 -12.74 14.38
C PHE A 156 -13.84 -13.46 13.11
N THR A 157 -14.27 -12.95 11.97
CA THR A 157 -13.82 -13.43 10.66
C THR A 157 -13.18 -12.30 9.89
N VAL A 158 -12.21 -12.64 9.06
CA VAL A 158 -11.51 -11.69 8.19
C VAL A 158 -11.55 -12.23 6.77
N GLN A 159 -12.04 -11.41 5.84
CA GLN A 159 -11.92 -11.71 4.41
C GLN A 159 -10.86 -10.79 3.80
N LEU A 160 -9.88 -11.38 3.11
CA LEU A 160 -8.88 -10.59 2.40
C LEU A 160 -9.53 -9.85 1.23
N PRO A 161 -9.34 -8.51 1.14
CA PRO A 161 -9.97 -7.70 0.10
C PRO A 161 -9.35 -7.96 -1.27
N HIS A 162 -10.10 -7.67 -2.34
CA HIS A 162 -9.66 -7.89 -3.72
C HIS A 162 -8.43 -7.05 -4.14
N GLY A 163 -8.12 -5.99 -3.39
CA GLY A 163 -6.90 -5.21 -3.59
C GLY A 163 -5.67 -5.77 -2.90
N TRP A 164 -5.82 -6.76 -2.02
CA TRP A 164 -4.70 -7.36 -1.31
C TRP A 164 -3.69 -7.99 -2.27
N LYS A 165 -2.39 -7.81 -1.97
CA LYS A 165 -1.31 -8.49 -2.70
C LYS A 165 -1.29 -9.96 -2.31
N GLU A 166 -1.78 -10.80 -3.19
CA GLU A 166 -1.82 -12.24 -2.97
C GLU A 166 -0.46 -12.80 -2.57
N GLY A 167 -0.47 -13.70 -1.61
CA GLY A 167 0.74 -14.34 -1.08
C GLY A 167 1.56 -13.47 -0.16
N SER A 168 1.22 -12.21 0.08
CA SER A 168 1.97 -11.36 1.02
C SER A 168 1.64 -11.69 2.47
N THR A 169 2.61 -11.42 3.35
CA THR A 169 2.42 -11.51 4.80
C THR A 169 1.40 -10.48 5.27
N ILE A 170 0.54 -10.88 6.21
CA ILE A 170 -0.40 -9.99 6.88
C ILE A 170 -0.01 -9.85 8.37
N HIS A 171 -0.15 -8.66 8.94
CA HIS A 171 0.30 -8.38 10.30
C HIS A 171 -0.89 -8.03 11.21
N PRO A 172 -1.36 -8.98 12.06
CA PRO A 172 -2.45 -8.72 12.99
C PRO A 172 -1.99 -7.83 14.15
N HIS A 173 -2.76 -6.79 14.46
CA HIS A 173 -2.56 -5.89 15.57
C HIS A 173 -3.81 -5.77 16.43
N LEU A 174 -3.59 -5.73 17.74
CA LEU A 174 -4.63 -5.45 18.71
C LEU A 174 -4.50 -4.00 19.19
N HIS A 175 -5.56 -3.23 19.03
CA HIS A 175 -5.71 -1.90 19.58
C HIS A 175 -6.47 -2.00 20.90
N TRP A 176 -5.79 -1.66 22.00
CA TRP A 176 -6.34 -1.84 23.33
C TRP A 176 -5.93 -0.71 24.28
N LEU A 177 -6.44 -0.74 25.48
CA LEU A 177 -6.03 0.18 26.54
C LEU A 177 -6.03 -0.53 27.91
N PRO A 178 -5.07 -0.22 28.79
CA PRO A 178 -5.09 -0.65 30.17
C PRO A 178 -6.14 0.15 30.96
N LYS A 179 -6.91 -0.51 31.82
CA LYS A 179 -7.94 0.16 32.65
C LYS A 179 -7.32 0.99 33.78
N SER A 180 -6.13 0.62 34.23
CA SER A 180 -5.43 1.26 35.33
C SER A 180 -3.93 1.43 35.08
N THR A 181 -3.22 2.10 36.00
CA THR A 181 -1.75 2.26 36.01
C THR A 181 -1.03 1.08 36.69
N ALA A 182 -1.72 -0.03 36.97
CA ALA A 182 -1.09 -1.21 37.56
C ALA A 182 0.08 -1.67 36.69
N THR A 183 1.07 -2.27 37.33
CA THR A 183 2.21 -2.91 36.67
C THR A 183 1.90 -4.36 36.34
N GLY A 184 2.77 -5.01 35.61
CA GLY A 184 2.64 -6.40 35.22
C GLY A 184 2.49 -6.58 33.73
N ASN A 185 2.12 -7.77 33.31
CA ASN A 185 2.01 -8.18 31.93
C ASN A 185 0.56 -8.51 31.59
N VAL A 186 0.13 -8.14 30.38
CA VAL A 186 -1.08 -8.68 29.76
C VAL A 186 -0.64 -9.69 28.70
N GLU A 187 -1.10 -10.94 28.82
CA GLU A 187 -0.85 -11.97 27.84
C GLU A 187 -2.02 -12.06 26.87
N TRP A 188 -1.77 -11.72 25.61
CA TRP A 188 -2.71 -11.84 24.53
C TRP A 188 -2.48 -13.11 23.73
N ASN A 189 -3.53 -13.85 23.51
CA ASN A 189 -3.53 -15.06 22.71
C ASN A 189 -4.39 -14.86 21.49
N PHE A 190 -3.86 -15.21 20.34
CA PHE A 190 -4.52 -15.10 19.06
C PHE A 190 -4.45 -16.43 18.33
N GLU A 191 -5.56 -16.89 17.80
CA GLU A 191 -5.61 -18.11 17.01
C GLU A 191 -6.43 -17.89 15.74
N TYR A 192 -6.05 -18.63 14.71
CA TYR A 192 -6.69 -18.53 13.41
C TYR A 192 -6.63 -19.86 12.65
N SER A 193 -7.57 -20.00 11.70
CA SER A 193 -7.53 -20.95 10.61
C SER A 193 -7.83 -20.22 9.32
N TRP A 194 -6.99 -20.38 8.28
CA TRP A 194 -7.04 -19.60 7.05
C TRP A 194 -7.22 -20.48 5.83
N ALA A 195 -8.33 -20.32 5.09
CA ALA A 195 -8.65 -21.07 3.89
C ALA A 195 -8.92 -20.15 2.69
N ASN A 196 -8.51 -20.60 1.51
CA ASN A 196 -8.90 -19.98 0.24
C ASN A 196 -10.36 -20.31 -0.10
N TYR A 197 -11.02 -19.43 -0.84
CA TYR A 197 -12.16 -19.80 -1.63
C TYR A 197 -11.69 -20.33 -2.98
N ASP A 198 -12.13 -21.52 -3.36
CA ASP A 198 -11.96 -22.09 -4.70
C ASP A 198 -13.24 -22.82 -5.10
N ALA A 199 -13.83 -22.43 -6.22
CA ALA A 199 -15.10 -23.00 -6.68
C ALA A 199 -14.94 -24.40 -7.25
N VAL A 200 -13.74 -24.80 -7.65
CA VAL A 200 -13.45 -26.08 -8.30
C VAL A 200 -12.87 -27.09 -7.31
N THR A 201 -11.94 -26.62 -6.47
CA THR A 201 -11.25 -27.43 -5.45
C THR A 201 -11.33 -26.74 -4.10
N PRO A 202 -12.47 -26.83 -3.38
CA PRO A 202 -12.65 -26.15 -2.10
C PRO A 202 -11.55 -26.49 -1.09
N GLU A 203 -10.90 -25.48 -0.53
CA GLU A 203 -9.91 -25.66 0.54
C GLU A 203 -10.65 -25.85 1.87
N VAL A 204 -10.31 -26.93 2.58
CA VAL A 204 -10.79 -27.15 3.94
C VAL A 204 -9.98 -26.28 4.90
N PHE A 205 -10.64 -25.65 5.88
CA PHE A 205 -9.94 -24.90 6.91
C PHE A 205 -8.92 -25.78 7.63
N PRO A 206 -7.63 -25.40 7.63
CA PRO A 206 -6.58 -26.20 8.28
C PRO A 206 -6.71 -26.18 9.80
N ALA A 207 -5.85 -26.96 10.48
CA ALA A 207 -5.75 -26.92 11.92
C ALA A 207 -5.47 -25.50 12.43
N ILE A 208 -6.03 -25.19 13.60
CA ILE A 208 -5.88 -23.87 14.21
C ILE A 208 -4.40 -23.62 14.57
N THR A 209 -3.91 -22.45 14.19
CA THR A 209 -2.60 -21.94 14.59
C THR A 209 -2.79 -20.94 15.72
N THR A 210 -1.99 -21.04 16.77
CA THR A 210 -2.04 -20.16 17.95
C THR A 210 -0.75 -19.35 18.07
N SER A 211 -0.88 -18.07 18.37
CA SER A 211 0.20 -17.16 18.72
C SER A 211 -0.07 -16.55 20.11
N THR A 212 0.95 -16.47 20.94
CA THR A 212 0.90 -15.85 22.26
C THR A 212 1.93 -14.75 22.35
N VAL A 213 1.51 -13.56 22.79
CA VAL A 213 2.35 -12.39 22.93
C VAL A 213 2.08 -11.68 24.25
N THR A 214 3.09 -11.00 24.79
CA THR A 214 2.99 -10.32 26.07
C THR A 214 3.23 -8.83 25.92
N SER A 215 2.31 -8.03 26.43
CA SER A 215 2.48 -6.58 26.60
C SER A 215 2.89 -6.29 28.03
N THR A 216 4.06 -5.65 28.21
CA THR A 216 4.65 -5.40 29.53
C THR A 216 4.47 -3.96 29.96
N GLY A 217 3.97 -3.75 31.21
CA GLY A 217 3.87 -2.43 31.83
C GLY A 217 5.24 -1.90 32.29
N PRO A 218 5.31 -0.67 32.88
CA PRO A 218 4.16 0.06 33.44
C PRO A 218 3.25 0.68 32.40
N PHE A 219 1.95 0.66 32.67
CA PHE A 219 0.93 1.20 31.78
C PHE A 219 0.44 2.58 32.24
N THR A 220 0.00 3.38 31.29
CA THR A 220 -0.78 4.60 31.55
C THR A 220 -2.26 4.28 31.39
N ALA A 221 -3.06 4.48 32.44
CA ALA A 221 -4.48 4.18 32.41
C ALA A 221 -5.18 4.84 31.22
N LYS A 222 -5.95 4.03 30.49
CA LYS A 222 -6.73 4.43 29.30
C LYS A 222 -5.91 4.98 28.12
N ALA A 223 -4.58 4.84 28.15
CA ALA A 223 -3.74 5.17 27.00
C ALA A 223 -3.95 4.14 25.90
N HIS A 224 -4.11 4.60 24.66
CA HIS A 224 -4.17 3.74 23.51
C HIS A 224 -2.84 3.01 23.31
N SER A 225 -2.88 1.70 23.25
CA SER A 225 -1.75 0.80 23.05
C SER A 225 -2.00 -0.11 21.85
N ILE A 226 -0.94 -0.46 21.15
CA ILE A 226 -0.99 -1.40 20.02
C ILE A 226 -0.07 -2.58 20.36
N THR A 227 -0.56 -3.79 20.15
CA THR A 227 0.22 -5.01 20.32
C THR A 227 0.15 -5.85 19.06
N SER A 228 1.32 -6.14 18.46
CA SER A 228 1.39 -7.13 17.39
C SER A 228 1.05 -8.51 17.97
N LEU A 229 0.17 -9.23 17.28
CA LEU A 229 -0.29 -10.55 17.72
C LEU A 229 0.56 -11.72 17.18
N THR A 230 1.70 -11.39 16.56
CA THR A 230 2.72 -12.38 16.17
C THR A 230 4.05 -12.02 16.80
N ALA A 231 4.77 -13.03 17.31
CA ALA A 231 6.05 -12.83 17.97
C ALA A 231 7.03 -12.05 17.05
N GLY A 232 7.64 -11.00 17.59
CA GLY A 232 8.57 -10.15 16.82
C GLY A 232 7.94 -9.42 15.63
N ASN A 233 6.62 -9.31 15.58
CA ASN A 233 5.87 -8.71 14.46
C ASN A 233 6.18 -9.38 13.10
N THR A 234 6.44 -10.68 13.09
CA THR A 234 6.76 -11.42 11.86
C THR A 234 5.57 -11.55 10.91
N GLY A 235 4.35 -11.39 11.42
CA GLY A 235 3.11 -11.53 10.66
C GLY A 235 2.72 -12.99 10.41
N ILE A 236 1.68 -13.18 9.63
CA ILE A 236 1.17 -14.47 9.17
C ILE A 236 1.55 -14.64 7.71
N ASP A 237 2.23 -15.71 7.38
CA ASP A 237 2.63 -16.02 6.01
C ASP A 237 1.40 -16.26 5.11
N GLY A 238 1.27 -15.44 4.06
CA GLY A 238 0.22 -15.53 3.07
C GLY A 238 0.56 -16.36 1.83
N THR A 239 1.71 -17.04 1.81
CA THR A 239 2.14 -17.84 0.66
C THR A 239 1.04 -18.81 0.20
N GLY A 240 0.65 -18.72 -1.06
CA GLY A 240 -0.42 -19.52 -1.65
C GLY A 240 -1.85 -19.06 -1.32
N LYS A 241 -2.01 -18.03 -0.51
CA LYS A 241 -3.33 -17.43 -0.22
C LYS A 241 -3.70 -16.39 -1.26
N LYS A 242 -5.00 -16.26 -1.54
CA LYS A 242 -5.58 -15.45 -2.60
C LYS A 242 -6.57 -14.43 -2.04
N ILE A 243 -7.02 -13.50 -2.87
CA ILE A 243 -8.14 -12.61 -2.55
C ILE A 243 -9.37 -13.43 -2.16
N SER A 244 -10.29 -12.83 -1.40
CA SER A 244 -11.47 -13.48 -0.83
C SER A 244 -11.21 -14.67 0.09
N SER A 245 -9.94 -15.03 0.35
CA SER A 245 -9.63 -16.03 1.39
C SER A 245 -10.08 -15.52 2.76
N ILE A 246 -10.50 -16.45 3.62
CA ILE A 246 -11.10 -16.13 4.92
C ILE A 246 -10.26 -16.72 6.04
N LEU A 247 -10.02 -15.89 7.08
CA LEU A 247 -9.53 -16.33 8.38
C LEU A 247 -10.72 -16.39 9.35
N ILE A 248 -10.86 -17.50 10.05
CA ILE A 248 -11.69 -17.63 11.24
C ILE A 248 -10.76 -17.47 12.44
N CYS A 249 -11.04 -16.47 13.28
CA CYS A 249 -10.13 -16.01 14.31
C CYS A 249 -10.76 -15.97 15.68
N ARG A 250 -9.92 -16.07 16.71
CA ARG A 250 -10.26 -15.80 18.09
C ARG A 250 -9.11 -15.09 18.80
N ILE A 251 -9.44 -14.09 19.61
CA ILE A 251 -8.52 -13.46 20.55
C ILE A 251 -9.01 -13.74 21.96
N TRP A 252 -8.06 -14.01 22.89
CA TRP A 252 -8.42 -14.19 24.30
C TRP A 252 -7.32 -13.72 25.24
N ARG A 253 -7.74 -13.39 26.45
CA ARG A 253 -6.89 -13.21 27.62
C ARG A 253 -7.19 -14.33 28.63
N ASN A 254 -6.15 -14.89 29.24
CA ASN A 254 -6.29 -15.81 30.36
C ASN A 254 -5.65 -15.16 31.60
N SER A 255 -6.44 -14.45 32.36
CA SER A 255 -5.99 -13.74 33.56
C SER A 255 -5.57 -14.66 34.71
N SER A 256 -5.79 -15.97 34.59
CA SER A 256 -5.28 -17.01 35.54
C SER A 256 -3.93 -17.58 35.11
N ASN A 257 -3.40 -17.19 33.94
CA ASN A 257 -2.07 -17.64 33.50
C ASN A 257 -0.98 -16.91 34.31
N SER A 258 0.06 -17.64 34.69
CA SER A 258 1.20 -17.10 35.46
C SER A 258 1.97 -16.00 34.73
N ASN A 259 1.86 -15.93 33.40
CA ASN A 259 2.47 -14.86 32.57
C ASN A 259 1.59 -13.60 32.50
N ASP A 260 0.28 -13.71 32.76
CA ASP A 260 -0.61 -12.57 32.87
C ASP A 260 -0.63 -12.05 34.31
N THR A 261 0.15 -11.04 34.58
CA THR A 261 0.34 -10.48 35.92
C THR A 261 -0.24 -9.09 36.10
N TYR A 262 -0.91 -8.55 35.07
CA TYR A 262 -1.57 -7.25 35.12
C TYR A 262 -2.88 -7.37 35.92
N SER A 263 -2.91 -6.78 37.11
CA SER A 263 -3.98 -6.89 38.10
C SER A 263 -5.22 -6.04 37.81
N ALA A 264 -5.42 -5.62 36.56
CA ALA A 264 -6.62 -4.88 36.14
C ALA A 264 -7.11 -5.36 34.76
N ASP A 265 -8.27 -4.87 34.39
CA ASP A 265 -8.89 -5.21 33.11
C ASP A 265 -8.16 -4.55 31.93
N ALA A 266 -8.20 -5.20 30.79
CA ALA A 266 -7.65 -4.72 29.54
C ALA A 266 -8.79 -4.47 28.54
N GLY A 267 -8.96 -3.21 28.14
CA GLY A 267 -10.05 -2.81 27.22
C GLY A 267 -9.62 -2.91 25.78
N VAL A 268 -10.34 -3.66 24.96
CA VAL A 268 -10.08 -3.79 23.53
C VAL A 268 -10.93 -2.79 22.74
N LEU A 269 -10.27 -2.02 21.87
CA LEU A 269 -10.88 -1.03 21.00
C LEU A 269 -11.33 -1.66 19.68
N PHE A 270 -10.41 -2.30 19.00
CA PHE A 270 -10.62 -3.08 17.77
C PHE A 270 -9.35 -3.88 17.46
N MET A 271 -9.45 -4.66 16.42
CA MET A 271 -8.33 -5.36 15.83
C MET A 271 -8.24 -5.00 14.35
N ASP A 272 -7.03 -5.00 13.81
CA ASP A 272 -6.78 -4.85 12.38
C ASP A 272 -5.66 -5.76 11.89
N PHE A 273 -5.51 -5.77 10.57
CA PHE A 273 -4.41 -6.45 9.88
C PHE A 273 -3.76 -5.45 8.94
N HIS A 274 -2.48 -5.16 9.13
CA HIS A 274 -1.71 -4.47 8.11
C HIS A 274 -1.50 -5.40 6.93
N ILE A 275 -1.98 -4.99 5.76
CA ILE A 275 -1.94 -5.76 4.53
C ILE A 275 -1.30 -4.95 3.41
N GLN A 276 -0.62 -5.63 2.51
CA GLN A 276 -0.14 -5.01 1.28
C GLN A 276 -1.23 -4.97 0.22
N ILE A 277 -1.42 -3.82 -0.39
CA ILE A 277 -2.31 -3.61 -1.52
C ILE A 277 -1.47 -3.35 -2.77
N ASP A 278 -1.72 -4.07 -3.87
CA ASP A 278 -1.01 -3.93 -5.14
C ASP A 278 -1.93 -3.66 -6.34
N GLY A 279 -3.24 -3.49 -6.10
CA GLY A 279 -4.22 -3.28 -7.15
C GLY A 279 -5.49 -2.58 -6.66
N TYR A 280 -6.36 -2.20 -7.61
CA TYR A 280 -7.71 -1.67 -7.31
C TYR A 280 -8.69 -2.79 -6.90
N GLY A 281 -8.28 -4.05 -7.00
CA GLY A 281 -9.12 -5.20 -6.81
C GLY A 281 -9.61 -5.81 -8.13
N SER A 282 -10.46 -6.80 -7.99
CA SER A 282 -11.08 -7.54 -9.10
C SER A 282 -12.59 -7.62 -8.85
N HIS A 283 -13.38 -7.72 -9.91
CA HIS A 283 -14.81 -8.06 -9.78
C HIS A 283 -15.03 -9.59 -9.70
N GLN A 284 -13.98 -10.38 -9.87
CA GLN A 284 -14.01 -11.83 -9.71
C GLN A 284 -13.80 -12.20 -8.24
N GLU A 285 -14.51 -13.24 -7.77
CA GLU A 285 -14.49 -13.60 -6.35
C GLU A 285 -13.14 -14.14 -5.87
N TYR A 286 -12.35 -14.78 -6.73
CA TYR A 286 -11.10 -15.45 -6.34
C TYR A 286 -9.99 -15.37 -7.40
N ILE A 287 -10.16 -14.52 -8.40
CA ILE A 287 -9.16 -14.25 -9.44
C ILE A 287 -8.89 -12.75 -9.47
N LYS A 288 -7.62 -12.39 -9.31
CA LYS A 288 -7.16 -11.01 -9.36
C LYS A 288 -6.83 -10.57 -10.79
#